data_bbb78688ecf52fe13c9e2c00af8a7aba
#
_entry.id   bbb78688ecf52fe13c9e2c00af8a7aba
#
_cell.length_a   1.000
_cell.length_b   1.000
_cell.length_c   1.000
_cell.angle_alpha   90.00
_cell.angle_beta   90.00
_cell.angle_gamma   90.00
#
_symmetry.space_group_name_H-M   'P 1'
#
loop_
_entity.id
_entity.type
_entity.pdbx_description
1 polymer ?
#
loop_
_entity_poly.entity_id
_entity_poly.type
_entity_poly.pdbx_seq_one_letter_code
_entity_poly.pdbx_strand_id
1 'polypeptide(L)'
;MVFVNGMGLRIVEEQRQQIQQAADKGVPVYTSMATNPTNNICNLDSVQQNLIRRYLSNGGKTNYRNMLNYIRKAIDGKTYSTTEMEDPVERPSDMLYHAGISNPDDELEFLTVTDYEKFMKDNNLYKEGARRIIITGQMADATDLIKALEKEGYNVYPVQSMTRFMSFIDEVQPDAVINMAHGRMGDRMVDYLKTKNILLFAPLTINSLVDELSLIHISEP
;
A
#
# COMPACT_ATOMS: atom_id res chain seq x y z
N MET A 1 14.16 -5.22 20.52
CA MET A 1 13.09 -4.20 20.51
C MET A 1 11.72 -4.86 20.39
N VAL A 2 10.70 -4.33 21.07
CA VAL A 2 9.29 -4.63 20.81
C VAL A 2 8.75 -3.58 19.85
N PHE A 3 8.26 -4.01 18.69
CA PHE A 3 7.71 -3.13 17.66
C PHE A 3 6.32 -3.63 17.28
N VAL A 4 5.31 -2.78 17.43
CA VAL A 4 3.92 -3.06 17.04
C VAL A 4 3.37 -1.90 16.22
N ASN A 5 3.02 -2.17 14.97
CA ASN A 5 2.35 -1.24 14.08
C ASN A 5 1.28 -1.99 13.30
N GLY A 6 0.03 -1.87 13.70
CA GLY A 6 -1.04 -2.62 13.05
C GLY A 6 -2.42 -2.04 13.36
N MET A 7 -3.06 -1.49 12.33
CA MET A 7 -4.42 -0.97 12.42
C MET A 7 -5.43 -2.13 12.58
N GLY A 8 -6.39 -1.95 13.49
CA GLY A 8 -7.45 -2.95 13.73
C GLY A 8 -7.03 -4.16 14.56
N LEU A 9 -5.74 -4.29 14.87
CA LEU A 9 -5.25 -5.33 15.77
C LEU A 9 -5.21 -4.78 17.19
N ARG A 10 -5.96 -5.38 18.11
CA ARG A 10 -6.02 -4.99 19.54
C ARG A 10 -4.81 -5.49 20.34
N ILE A 11 -3.70 -5.78 19.68
CA ILE A 11 -2.50 -6.36 20.32
C ILE A 11 -1.97 -5.46 21.43
N VAL A 12 -1.94 -4.14 21.21
CA VAL A 12 -1.42 -3.20 22.19
C VAL A 12 -2.29 -3.19 23.45
N GLU A 13 -3.60 -3.24 23.30
CA GLU A 13 -4.55 -3.29 24.40
C GLU A 13 -4.49 -4.63 25.13
N GLU A 14 -4.50 -5.72 24.40
CA GLU A 14 -4.53 -7.10 24.96
C GLU A 14 -3.22 -7.48 25.63
N GLN A 15 -2.09 -6.99 25.10
CA GLN A 15 -0.75 -7.29 25.63
C GLN A 15 -0.13 -6.11 26.38
N ARG A 16 -0.94 -5.10 26.76
CA ARG A 16 -0.46 -3.85 27.35
C ARG A 16 0.47 -4.08 28.55
N GLN A 17 0.10 -4.98 29.44
CA GLN A 17 0.87 -5.26 30.65
C GLN A 17 2.26 -5.83 30.31
N GLN A 18 2.34 -6.76 29.39
CA GLN A 18 3.59 -7.38 28.96
C GLN A 18 4.49 -6.38 28.22
N ILE A 19 3.90 -5.54 27.37
CA ILE A 19 4.60 -4.49 26.65
C ILE A 19 5.16 -3.45 27.63
N GLN A 20 4.35 -3.03 28.62
CA GLN A 20 4.79 -2.08 29.66
C GLN A 20 5.91 -2.68 30.51
N GLN A 21 5.80 -3.95 30.94
CA GLN A 21 6.85 -4.62 31.68
C GLN A 21 8.17 -4.73 30.90
N ALA A 22 8.10 -4.89 29.58
CA ALA A 22 9.28 -4.86 28.73
C ALA A 22 9.93 -3.46 28.72
N ALA A 23 9.11 -2.41 28.57
CA ALA A 23 9.58 -1.02 28.61
C ALA A 23 10.24 -0.68 29.95
N ASP A 24 9.61 -1.08 31.07
CA ASP A 24 10.11 -0.85 32.45
C ASP A 24 11.44 -1.57 32.72
N LYS A 25 11.70 -2.67 32.02
CA LYS A 25 12.99 -3.39 32.04
C LYS A 25 14.04 -2.80 31.10
N GLY A 26 13.75 -1.66 30.45
CA GLY A 26 14.67 -1.01 29.52
C GLY A 26 14.74 -1.64 28.13
N VAL A 27 13.83 -2.57 27.80
CA VAL A 27 13.71 -3.07 26.42
C VAL A 27 13.17 -1.93 25.55
N PRO A 28 13.81 -1.59 24.42
CA PRO A 28 13.25 -0.61 23.49
C PRO A 28 11.87 -1.02 23.00
N VAL A 29 10.90 -0.13 23.14
CA VAL A 29 9.50 -0.35 22.76
C VAL A 29 9.00 0.79 21.87
N TYR A 30 8.37 0.45 20.79
CA TYR A 30 7.59 1.34 19.94
C TYR A 30 6.27 0.68 19.55
N THR A 31 5.15 1.26 19.97
CA THR A 31 3.84 0.84 19.51
C THR A 31 3.12 2.01 18.84
N SER A 32 2.35 1.71 17.83
CA SER A 32 1.52 2.67 17.11
C SER A 32 0.22 2.01 16.63
N MET A 33 -0.74 2.83 16.22
CA MET A 33 -2.03 2.36 15.70
C MET A 33 -2.89 1.59 16.72
N ALA A 34 -2.67 1.80 18.04
CA ALA A 34 -3.61 1.33 19.03
C ALA A 34 -5.01 1.92 18.79
N THR A 35 -6.08 1.16 19.07
CA THR A 35 -7.47 1.61 18.92
C THR A 35 -7.72 2.89 19.68
N ASN A 36 -7.19 2.98 20.91
CA ASN A 36 -7.07 4.25 21.64
C ASN A 36 -5.61 4.71 21.59
N PRO A 37 -5.29 5.84 20.94
CA PRO A 37 -3.91 6.34 20.81
C PRO A 37 -3.17 6.52 22.15
N THR A 38 -3.89 6.76 23.25
CA THR A 38 -3.28 6.87 24.60
C THR A 38 -2.74 5.55 25.14
N ASN A 39 -3.11 4.45 24.51
CA ASN A 39 -2.58 3.11 24.85
C ASN A 39 -1.24 2.81 24.20
N ASN A 40 -0.82 3.61 23.22
CA ASN A 40 0.51 3.42 22.64
C ASN A 40 1.61 3.59 23.70
N ILE A 41 2.58 2.72 23.65
CA ILE A 41 3.74 2.71 24.54
C ILE A 41 5.00 2.93 23.71
N CYS A 42 5.79 3.90 24.11
CA CYS A 42 7.08 4.17 23.47
C CYS A 42 8.06 4.71 24.51
N ASN A 43 9.23 4.07 24.61
CA ASN A 43 10.33 4.52 25.46
C ASN A 43 11.59 4.90 24.66
N LEU A 44 11.45 5.06 23.35
CA LEU A 44 12.50 5.60 22.50
C LEU A 44 12.66 7.10 22.69
N ASP A 45 13.84 7.63 22.39
CA ASP A 45 14.02 9.08 22.32
C ASP A 45 13.28 9.71 21.13
N SER A 46 13.19 11.03 21.12
CA SER A 46 12.41 11.76 20.10
C SER A 46 12.99 11.63 18.70
N VAL A 47 14.30 11.49 18.57
CA VAL A 47 14.98 11.33 17.26
C VAL A 47 14.65 9.97 16.68
N GLN A 48 14.77 8.92 17.49
CA GLN A 48 14.44 7.55 17.11
C GLN A 48 12.94 7.41 16.72
N GLN A 49 12.05 8.01 17.53
CA GLN A 49 10.61 8.00 17.23
C GLN A 49 10.29 8.70 15.90
N ASN A 50 10.88 9.87 15.67
CA ASN A 50 10.64 10.64 14.45
C ASN A 50 11.15 9.89 13.21
N LEU A 51 12.31 9.24 13.31
CA LEU A 51 12.87 8.50 12.20
C LEU A 51 11.99 7.26 11.86
N ILE A 52 11.54 6.51 12.87
CA ILE A 52 10.60 5.39 12.65
C ILE A 52 9.30 5.88 12.01
N ARG A 53 8.74 7.01 12.48
CA ARG A 53 7.53 7.60 11.86
C ARG A 53 7.73 7.95 10.39
N ARG A 54 8.89 8.53 10.03
CA ARG A 54 9.19 8.88 8.64
C ARG A 54 9.25 7.65 7.75
N TYR A 55 9.87 6.56 8.19
CA TYR A 55 9.84 5.29 7.45
C TYR A 55 8.40 4.79 7.25
N LEU A 56 7.60 4.78 8.33
CA LEU A 56 6.22 4.27 8.30
C LEU A 56 5.31 5.16 7.45
N SER A 57 5.44 6.48 7.53
CA SER A 57 4.59 7.41 6.77
C SER A 57 4.87 7.38 5.27
N ASN A 58 6.13 7.16 4.88
CA ASN A 58 6.49 7.01 3.48
C ASN A 58 6.14 5.60 2.95
N GLY A 59 6.19 4.58 3.81
CA GLY A 59 5.85 3.21 3.43
C GLY A 59 6.74 2.62 2.35
N GLY A 60 6.28 1.53 1.72
CA GLY A 60 7.00 0.83 0.67
C GLY A 60 8.09 -0.11 1.17
N LYS A 61 8.45 -1.10 0.35
CA LYS A 61 9.41 -2.16 0.71
C LYS A 61 10.77 -1.59 1.12
N THR A 62 11.26 -0.57 0.41
CA THR A 62 12.54 0.08 0.69
C THR A 62 12.55 0.75 2.06
N ASN A 63 11.52 1.54 2.39
CA ASN A 63 11.42 2.19 3.69
C ASN A 63 11.29 1.19 4.84
N TYR A 64 10.49 0.14 4.67
CA TYR A 64 10.37 -0.91 5.70
C TYR A 64 11.70 -1.66 5.91
N ARG A 65 12.43 -2.00 4.85
CA ARG A 65 13.76 -2.60 4.93
C ARG A 65 14.74 -1.69 5.67
N ASN A 66 14.79 -0.41 5.29
CA ASN A 66 15.68 0.57 5.91
C ASN A 66 15.32 0.80 7.39
N MET A 67 14.03 0.85 7.74
CA MET A 67 13.56 0.91 9.11
C MET A 67 14.02 -0.30 9.94
N LEU A 68 13.88 -1.52 9.39
CA LEU A 68 14.31 -2.73 10.09
C LEU A 68 15.83 -2.75 10.29
N ASN A 69 16.61 -2.29 9.31
CA ASN A 69 18.06 -2.13 9.43
C ASN A 69 18.43 -1.11 10.49
N TYR A 70 17.75 0.04 10.51
CA TYR A 70 17.91 1.05 11.55
C TYR A 70 17.61 0.50 12.95
N ILE A 71 16.47 -0.18 13.13
CA ILE A 71 16.10 -0.80 14.39
C ILE A 71 17.19 -1.77 14.85
N ARG A 72 17.66 -2.65 13.97
CA ARG A 72 18.69 -3.64 14.31
C ARG A 72 20.02 -3.03 14.71
N LYS A 73 20.48 -2.03 13.97
CA LYS A 73 21.80 -1.43 14.20
C LYS A 73 21.78 -0.38 15.30
N ALA A 74 20.89 0.61 15.19
CA ALA A 74 20.92 1.78 16.06
C ALA A 74 20.18 1.56 17.39
N ILE A 75 19.11 0.77 17.40
CA ILE A 75 18.29 0.56 18.59
C ILE A 75 18.70 -0.72 19.33
N ASP A 76 18.81 -1.85 18.62
CA ASP A 76 19.16 -3.15 19.22
C ASP A 76 20.68 -3.38 19.34
N GLY A 77 21.52 -2.48 18.79
CA GLY A 77 22.97 -2.57 18.86
C GLY A 77 23.56 -3.82 18.18
N LYS A 78 22.91 -4.34 17.13
CA LYS A 78 23.36 -5.55 16.42
C LYS A 78 24.43 -5.23 15.39
N THR A 79 25.68 -5.26 15.80
CA THR A 79 26.85 -4.90 14.99
C THR A 79 27.20 -5.89 13.87
N TYR A 80 26.67 -7.12 13.91
CA TYR A 80 26.93 -8.14 12.90
C TYR A 80 26.14 -7.94 11.59
N SER A 81 25.21 -7.00 11.54
CA SER A 81 24.51 -6.67 10.31
C SER A 81 25.42 -5.85 9.39
N THR A 82 25.70 -6.37 8.20
CA THR A 82 26.52 -5.70 7.17
C THR A 82 25.74 -4.66 6.38
N THR A 83 24.42 -4.67 6.46
CA THR A 83 23.55 -3.74 5.70
C THR A 83 23.72 -2.32 6.24
N GLU A 84 23.92 -1.36 5.36
CA GLU A 84 24.00 0.05 5.74
C GLU A 84 22.66 0.58 6.24
N MET A 85 22.70 1.62 7.08
CA MET A 85 21.53 2.36 7.48
C MET A 85 21.32 3.49 6.48
N GLU A 86 20.17 3.49 5.84
CA GLU A 86 19.77 4.53 4.90
C GLU A 86 18.62 5.34 5.49
N ASP A 87 18.60 6.64 5.18
CA ASP A 87 17.51 7.52 5.57
C ASP A 87 16.18 7.13 4.89
N PRO A 88 15.03 7.54 5.47
CA PRO A 88 13.75 7.35 4.82
C PRO A 88 13.71 8.02 3.44
N VAL A 89 13.32 7.25 2.44
CA VAL A 89 13.07 7.75 1.08
C VAL A 89 11.67 8.34 1.04
N GLU A 90 11.57 9.62 0.67
CA GLU A 90 10.27 10.26 0.51
C GLU A 90 9.56 9.73 -0.73
N ARG A 91 8.29 9.37 -0.57
CA ARG A 91 7.45 8.86 -1.65
C ARG A 91 6.33 9.84 -1.97
N PRO A 92 5.98 10.02 -3.25
CA PRO A 92 4.86 10.87 -3.62
C PRO A 92 3.53 10.29 -3.10
N SER A 93 2.61 11.16 -2.72
CA SER A 93 1.26 10.78 -2.31
C SER A 93 0.35 10.40 -3.48
N ASP A 94 0.74 10.81 -4.68
CA ASP A 94 -0.02 10.63 -5.92
C ASP A 94 0.92 10.13 -7.01
N MET A 95 0.77 8.88 -7.42
CA MET A 95 1.65 8.21 -8.38
C MET A 95 0.97 7.03 -9.07
N LEU A 96 1.53 6.63 -10.21
CA LEU A 96 1.36 5.27 -10.73
C LEU A 96 2.54 4.42 -10.28
N TYR A 97 2.37 3.11 -10.21
CA TYR A 97 3.45 2.22 -9.78
C TYR A 97 3.40 0.88 -10.52
N HIS A 98 4.51 0.17 -10.49
CA HIS A 98 4.62 -1.17 -11.05
C HIS A 98 5.68 -1.96 -10.30
N ALA A 99 5.54 -3.29 -10.23
CA ALA A 99 6.64 -4.15 -9.81
C ALA A 99 7.74 -4.14 -10.87
N GLY A 100 8.98 -4.36 -10.46
CA GLY A 100 10.08 -4.48 -11.41
C GLY A 100 9.89 -5.64 -12.38
N ILE A 101 10.31 -5.45 -13.63
CA ILE A 101 10.20 -6.47 -14.68
C ILE A 101 11.22 -7.59 -14.42
N SER A 102 12.47 -7.22 -14.17
CA SER A 102 13.56 -8.16 -13.92
C SER A 102 13.60 -8.68 -12.48
N ASN A 103 13.19 -7.84 -11.54
CA ASN A 103 13.10 -8.16 -10.13
C ASN A 103 11.74 -7.70 -9.59
N PRO A 104 10.80 -8.62 -9.29
CA PRO A 104 9.47 -8.28 -8.78
C PRO A 104 9.47 -7.58 -7.42
N ASP A 105 10.61 -7.62 -6.70
CA ASP A 105 10.75 -6.93 -5.42
C ASP A 105 11.03 -5.42 -5.59
N ASP A 106 11.41 -4.98 -6.79
CA ASP A 106 11.58 -3.56 -7.08
C ASP A 106 10.21 -2.87 -7.16
N GLU A 107 10.11 -1.71 -6.54
CA GLU A 107 8.95 -0.82 -6.64
C GLU A 107 9.29 0.32 -7.58
N LEU A 108 8.66 0.34 -8.75
CA LEU A 108 8.82 1.41 -9.74
C LEU A 108 7.68 2.42 -9.56
N GLU A 109 8.01 3.70 -9.51
CA GLU A 109 7.08 4.80 -9.24
C GLU A 109 7.16 5.83 -10.37
N PHE A 110 5.99 6.30 -10.80
CA PHE A 110 5.86 7.24 -11.91
C PHE A 110 4.93 8.38 -11.52
N LEU A 111 5.37 9.61 -11.68
CA LEU A 111 4.61 10.81 -11.33
C LEU A 111 3.59 11.21 -12.41
N THR A 112 3.79 10.75 -13.64
CA THR A 112 2.95 11.08 -14.79
C THR A 112 2.49 9.84 -15.54
N VAL A 113 1.32 9.92 -16.15
CA VAL A 113 0.81 8.88 -17.05
C VAL A 113 1.75 8.69 -18.25
N THR A 114 2.34 9.77 -18.76
CA THR A 114 3.27 9.73 -19.88
C THR A 114 4.51 8.88 -19.58
N ASP A 115 5.13 9.07 -18.40
CA ASP A 115 6.31 8.30 -18.02
C ASP A 115 5.95 6.82 -17.80
N TYR A 116 4.79 6.57 -17.21
CA TYR A 116 4.29 5.22 -17.03
C TYR A 116 4.01 4.52 -18.36
N GLU A 117 3.33 5.19 -19.31
CA GLU A 117 3.09 4.62 -20.64
C GLU A 117 4.39 4.40 -21.42
N LYS A 118 5.36 5.28 -21.26
CA LYS A 118 6.70 5.05 -21.82
C LYS A 118 7.32 3.78 -21.25
N PHE A 119 7.28 3.59 -19.94
CA PHE A 119 7.74 2.36 -19.31
C PHE A 119 7.00 1.12 -19.85
N MET A 120 5.67 1.17 -19.97
CA MET A 120 4.90 0.05 -20.52
C MET A 120 5.32 -0.27 -21.96
N LYS A 121 5.55 0.74 -22.80
CA LYS A 121 6.01 0.57 -24.19
C LYS A 121 7.41 -0.02 -24.26
N ASP A 122 8.34 0.50 -23.47
CA ASP A 122 9.72 0.04 -23.42
C ASP A 122 9.82 -1.43 -22.95
N ASN A 123 8.82 -1.93 -22.20
CA ASN A 123 8.77 -3.30 -21.70
C ASN A 123 7.75 -4.21 -22.40
N ASN A 124 7.20 -3.78 -23.54
CA ASN A 124 6.21 -4.53 -24.33
C ASN A 124 4.91 -4.88 -23.56
N LEU A 125 4.55 -4.11 -22.54
CA LEU A 125 3.30 -4.24 -21.79
C LEU A 125 2.16 -3.44 -22.44
N TYR A 126 2.47 -2.29 -23.05
CA TYR A 126 1.47 -1.46 -23.70
C TYR A 126 0.95 -2.09 -24.99
N LYS A 127 -0.36 -2.11 -25.15
CA LYS A 127 -1.03 -2.66 -26.33
C LYS A 127 -1.93 -1.59 -26.96
N GLU A 128 -1.63 -1.24 -28.21
CA GLU A 128 -2.39 -0.23 -28.93
C GLU A 128 -3.86 -0.66 -29.10
N GLY A 129 -4.79 0.26 -28.79
CA GLY A 129 -6.24 0.00 -28.88
C GLY A 129 -6.81 -0.93 -27.80
N ALA A 130 -5.98 -1.44 -26.87
CA ALA A 130 -6.47 -2.26 -25.77
C ALA A 130 -7.22 -1.43 -24.72
N ARG A 131 -8.16 -2.06 -24.02
CA ARG A 131 -8.89 -1.44 -22.92
C ARG A 131 -7.96 -1.04 -21.80
N ARG A 132 -8.27 0.09 -21.17
CA ARG A 132 -7.51 0.71 -20.09
C ARG A 132 -8.21 0.46 -18.75
N ILE A 133 -7.48 -0.06 -17.79
CA ILE A 133 -8.01 -0.39 -16.46
C ILE A 133 -7.17 0.33 -15.40
N ILE A 134 -7.80 1.17 -14.59
CA ILE A 134 -7.18 1.71 -13.38
C ILE A 134 -7.42 0.75 -12.21
N ILE A 135 -6.38 0.45 -11.45
CA ILE A 135 -6.47 -0.22 -10.16
C ILE A 135 -6.13 0.79 -9.07
N THR A 136 -6.97 0.92 -8.05
CA THR A 136 -6.76 1.87 -6.95
C THR A 136 -7.18 1.29 -5.60
N GLY A 137 -6.84 1.99 -4.51
CA GLY A 137 -7.25 1.63 -3.16
C GLY A 137 -6.60 0.35 -2.62
N GLN A 138 -5.43 -0.02 -3.11
CA GLN A 138 -4.76 -1.25 -2.70
C GLN A 138 -4.39 -1.18 -1.22
N MET A 139 -4.94 -2.10 -0.45
CA MET A 139 -4.57 -2.35 0.95
C MET A 139 -3.50 -3.45 1.05
N ALA A 140 -3.28 -4.19 -0.04
CA ALA A 140 -2.29 -5.24 -0.18
C ALA A 140 -1.60 -5.15 -1.55
N ASP A 141 -0.58 -5.95 -1.75
CA ASP A 141 0.14 -6.03 -3.03
C ASP A 141 -0.81 -6.51 -4.15
N ALA A 142 -0.96 -5.69 -5.18
CA ALA A 142 -1.80 -5.98 -6.35
C ALA A 142 -0.99 -6.54 -7.53
N THR A 143 0.27 -6.87 -7.34
CA THR A 143 1.19 -7.29 -8.41
C THR A 143 0.65 -8.47 -9.23
N ASP A 144 0.07 -9.47 -8.60
CA ASP A 144 -0.46 -10.64 -9.30
C ASP A 144 -1.70 -10.30 -10.14
N LEU A 145 -2.57 -9.41 -9.64
CA LEU A 145 -3.73 -8.92 -10.39
C LEU A 145 -3.29 -8.09 -11.60
N ILE A 146 -2.31 -7.20 -11.41
CA ILE A 146 -1.74 -6.38 -12.49
C ILE A 146 -1.21 -7.31 -13.60
N LYS A 147 -0.33 -8.26 -13.26
CA LYS A 147 0.24 -9.21 -14.20
C LYS A 147 -0.81 -10.07 -14.91
N ALA A 148 -1.84 -10.50 -14.18
CA ALA A 148 -2.92 -11.28 -14.78
C ALA A 148 -3.70 -10.48 -15.84
N LEU A 149 -4.03 -9.22 -15.55
CA LEU A 149 -4.73 -8.35 -16.50
C LEU A 149 -3.85 -7.99 -17.71
N GLU A 150 -2.57 -7.72 -17.50
CA GLU A 150 -1.61 -7.47 -18.58
C GLU A 150 -1.47 -8.69 -19.50
N LYS A 151 -1.42 -9.89 -18.93
CA LYS A 151 -1.39 -11.16 -19.69
C LYS A 151 -2.64 -11.32 -20.54
N GLU A 152 -3.81 -10.92 -20.04
CA GLU A 152 -5.08 -10.91 -20.80
C GLU A 152 -5.16 -9.81 -21.86
N GLY A 153 -4.16 -8.95 -21.92
CA GLY A 153 -4.02 -7.93 -22.96
C GLY A 153 -4.62 -6.57 -22.64
N TYR A 154 -4.87 -6.27 -21.38
CA TYR A 154 -5.30 -4.94 -20.92
C TYR A 154 -4.10 -4.01 -20.72
N ASN A 155 -4.32 -2.71 -20.90
CA ASN A 155 -3.41 -1.68 -20.42
C ASN A 155 -3.81 -1.34 -18.97
N VAL A 156 -2.96 -1.69 -18.01
CA VAL A 156 -3.26 -1.59 -16.57
C VAL A 156 -2.52 -0.40 -15.98
N TYR A 157 -3.22 0.42 -15.21
CA TYR A 157 -2.72 1.63 -14.56
C TYR A 157 -2.94 1.54 -13.04
N PRO A 158 -1.99 1.00 -12.29
CA PRO A 158 -2.07 0.98 -10.83
C PRO A 158 -1.82 2.38 -10.28
N VAL A 159 -2.81 2.96 -9.61
CA VAL A 159 -2.79 4.34 -9.10
C VAL A 159 -2.89 4.34 -7.58
N GLN A 160 -1.90 4.92 -6.93
CA GLN A 160 -2.00 5.40 -5.56
C GLN A 160 -2.23 6.90 -5.61
N SER A 161 -3.32 7.40 -5.01
CA SER A 161 -3.60 8.82 -5.04
C SER A 161 -4.42 9.26 -3.85
N MET A 162 -3.96 10.34 -3.20
CA MET A 162 -4.69 11.03 -2.14
C MET A 162 -5.51 12.21 -2.67
N THR A 163 -5.02 12.89 -3.71
CA THR A 163 -5.60 14.16 -4.17
C THR A 163 -5.86 14.23 -5.67
N ARG A 164 -5.12 13.48 -6.50
CA ARG A 164 -5.13 13.59 -7.97
C ARG A 164 -5.89 12.49 -8.70
N PHE A 165 -6.69 11.67 -8.01
CA PHE A 165 -7.33 10.51 -8.64
C PHE A 165 -8.21 10.87 -9.85
N MET A 166 -8.99 11.96 -9.75
CA MET A 166 -9.80 12.44 -10.88
C MET A 166 -8.94 12.87 -12.07
N SER A 167 -7.79 13.50 -11.82
CA SER A 167 -6.82 13.87 -12.86
C SER A 167 -6.29 12.63 -13.58
N PHE A 168 -5.91 11.59 -12.84
CA PHE A 168 -5.50 10.32 -13.45
C PHE A 168 -6.59 9.67 -14.30
N ILE A 169 -7.86 9.75 -13.87
CA ILE A 169 -8.98 9.27 -14.69
C ILE A 169 -9.09 10.07 -16.00
N ASP A 170 -8.94 11.41 -15.94
CA ASP A 170 -9.02 12.25 -17.13
C ASP A 170 -7.84 12.04 -18.08
N GLU A 171 -6.64 11.80 -17.55
CA GLU A 171 -5.42 11.54 -18.34
C GLU A 171 -5.43 10.14 -18.98
N VAL A 172 -5.79 9.11 -18.20
CA VAL A 172 -5.82 7.71 -18.64
C VAL A 172 -7.04 7.43 -19.51
N GLN A 173 -8.19 8.03 -19.23
CA GLN A 173 -9.49 7.73 -19.84
C GLN A 173 -9.80 6.21 -19.80
N PRO A 174 -9.91 5.61 -18.60
CA PRO A 174 -10.06 4.18 -18.46
C PRO A 174 -11.46 3.70 -18.87
N ASP A 175 -11.56 2.46 -19.36
CA ASP A 175 -12.82 1.76 -19.54
C ASP A 175 -13.41 1.28 -18.21
N ALA A 176 -12.51 0.98 -17.26
CA ALA A 176 -12.91 0.47 -15.95
C ALA A 176 -11.96 0.93 -14.84
N VAL A 177 -12.51 1.00 -13.63
CA VAL A 177 -11.79 1.20 -12.37
C VAL A 177 -12.03 0.00 -11.46
N ILE A 178 -10.97 -0.60 -10.94
CA ILE A 178 -11.03 -1.63 -9.89
C ILE A 178 -10.61 -0.97 -8.58
N ASN A 179 -11.56 -0.85 -7.65
CA ASN A 179 -11.31 -0.30 -6.32
C ASN A 179 -11.07 -1.43 -5.31
N MET A 180 -9.82 -1.57 -4.87
CA MET A 180 -9.37 -2.58 -3.90
C MET A 180 -9.45 -2.10 -2.44
N ALA A 181 -9.95 -0.88 -2.19
CA ALA A 181 -10.04 -0.35 -0.84
C ALA A 181 -11.07 -1.10 0.00
N HIS A 182 -10.82 -1.15 1.31
CA HIS A 182 -11.86 -1.54 2.25
C HIS A 182 -12.99 -0.50 2.23
N GLY A 183 -14.20 -0.97 1.99
CA GLY A 183 -15.37 -0.14 1.96
C GLY A 183 -15.69 0.45 0.58
N ARG A 184 -16.72 1.27 0.58
CA ARG A 184 -17.31 1.84 -0.61
C ARG A 184 -16.53 3.09 -1.07
N MET A 185 -16.34 3.21 -2.37
CA MET A 185 -15.86 4.47 -2.96
C MET A 185 -16.87 5.60 -2.67
N GLY A 186 -16.37 6.79 -2.34
CA GLY A 186 -17.22 7.93 -2.00
C GLY A 186 -18.16 8.33 -3.15
N ASP A 187 -19.38 8.77 -2.82
CA ASP A 187 -20.45 9.04 -3.79
C ASP A 187 -20.03 10.04 -4.87
N ARG A 188 -19.29 11.09 -4.50
CA ARG A 188 -18.75 12.07 -5.47
C ARG A 188 -17.90 11.42 -6.57
N MET A 189 -17.11 10.41 -6.19
CA MET A 189 -16.26 9.70 -7.15
C MET A 189 -17.09 8.76 -8.02
N VAL A 190 -18.03 8.05 -7.40
CA VAL A 190 -18.96 7.17 -8.13
C VAL A 190 -19.76 7.97 -9.17
N ASP A 191 -20.28 9.12 -8.78
CA ASP A 191 -21.02 10.00 -9.72
C ASP A 191 -20.11 10.53 -10.84
N TYR A 192 -18.86 10.86 -10.54
CA TYR A 192 -17.88 11.25 -11.54
C TYR A 192 -17.63 10.12 -12.56
N LEU A 193 -17.41 8.89 -12.12
CA LEU A 193 -17.24 7.72 -13.00
C LEU A 193 -18.48 7.48 -13.87
N LYS A 194 -19.69 7.65 -13.32
CA LYS A 194 -20.94 7.55 -14.09
C LYS A 194 -21.03 8.60 -15.20
N THR A 195 -20.65 9.87 -14.91
CA THR A 195 -20.67 10.92 -15.94
C THR A 195 -19.73 10.64 -17.11
N LYS A 196 -18.68 9.86 -16.87
CA LYS A 196 -17.69 9.43 -17.88
C LYS A 196 -18.02 8.07 -18.49
N ASN A 197 -19.11 7.42 -18.08
CA ASN A 197 -19.46 6.05 -18.48
C ASN A 197 -18.34 5.01 -18.21
N ILE A 198 -17.66 5.14 -17.07
CA ILE A 198 -16.58 4.26 -16.65
C ILE A 198 -17.14 3.20 -15.71
N LEU A 199 -16.84 1.93 -15.97
CA LEU A 199 -17.26 0.82 -15.11
C LEU A 199 -16.49 0.84 -13.78
N LEU A 200 -17.19 0.58 -12.68
CA LEU A 200 -16.58 0.45 -11.35
C LEU A 200 -16.74 -0.98 -10.82
N PHE A 201 -15.62 -1.62 -10.54
CA PHE A 201 -15.57 -2.90 -9.83
C PHE A 201 -15.02 -2.68 -8.42
N ALA A 202 -15.72 -3.20 -7.42
CA ALA A 202 -15.29 -3.19 -6.02
C ALA A 202 -15.30 -4.65 -5.51
N PRO A 203 -14.24 -5.43 -5.76
CA PRO A 203 -14.19 -6.81 -5.33
C PRO A 203 -14.14 -6.88 -3.80
N LEU A 204 -14.91 -7.80 -3.23
CA LEU A 204 -14.85 -8.11 -1.80
C LEU A 204 -13.72 -9.11 -1.56
N THR A 205 -12.84 -8.79 -0.62
CA THR A 205 -11.85 -9.76 -0.14
C THR A 205 -12.51 -10.63 0.92
N ILE A 206 -12.63 -11.92 0.66
CA ILE A 206 -13.14 -12.90 1.61
C ILE A 206 -11.94 -13.69 2.16
N ASN A 207 -11.67 -13.54 3.46
CA ASN A 207 -10.56 -14.22 4.13
C ASN A 207 -10.87 -15.67 4.54
N SER A 208 -12.07 -16.16 4.25
CA SER A 208 -12.49 -17.55 4.46
C SER A 208 -12.91 -18.17 3.14
N LEU A 209 -12.51 -19.42 2.92
CA LEU A 209 -13.06 -20.24 1.86
C LEU A 209 -14.57 -20.40 2.13
N VAL A 210 -15.37 -19.81 1.29
CA VAL A 210 -16.82 -20.06 1.29
C VAL A 210 -17.04 -21.16 0.29
N ASP A 211 -17.39 -22.34 0.77
CA ASP A 211 -17.63 -23.54 -0.07
C ASP A 211 -18.86 -23.43 -0.97
N GLU A 212 -19.60 -22.34 -0.88
CA GLU A 212 -20.79 -22.12 -1.69
C GLU A 212 -20.73 -20.81 -2.48
N LEU A 213 -20.73 -20.94 -3.78
CA LEU A 213 -20.96 -19.84 -4.75
C LEU A 213 -22.36 -19.19 -4.65
N SER A 214 -23.13 -19.52 -3.63
CA SER A 214 -24.50 -19.06 -3.42
C SER A 214 -24.64 -17.58 -3.01
N LEU A 215 -23.53 -16.87 -2.81
CA LEU A 215 -23.54 -15.45 -2.42
C LEU A 215 -23.38 -14.47 -3.59
N ILE A 216 -23.27 -14.94 -4.82
CA ILE A 216 -23.31 -14.05 -5.98
C ILE A 216 -24.77 -13.90 -6.41
N HIS A 217 -25.56 -13.19 -5.63
CA HIS A 217 -26.76 -12.56 -6.15
C HIS A 217 -26.34 -11.31 -6.93
N ILE A 218 -26.07 -11.50 -8.21
CA ILE A 218 -26.14 -10.40 -9.17
C ILE A 218 -27.64 -10.10 -9.25
N SER A 219 -28.09 -9.07 -8.56
CA SER A 219 -29.40 -8.50 -8.85
C SER A 219 -29.28 -7.87 -10.22
N GLU A 220 -29.85 -8.54 -11.21
CA GLU A 220 -30.08 -7.91 -12.51
C GLU A 220 -31.00 -6.69 -12.37
N PRO A 221 -30.81 -5.67 -13.24
CA PRO A 221 -31.50 -4.40 -13.16
C PRO A 221 -33.02 -4.47 -13.31
#